data_59e176a1b16dce4d3468b9c7d16472da
#
_entry.id   59e176a1b16dce4d3468b9c7d16472da
#
_cell.length_a   1.000
_cell.length_b   1.000
_cell.length_c   1.000
_cell.angle_alpha   90.00
_cell.angle_beta   90.00
_cell.angle_gamma   90.00
#
_symmetry.space_group_name_H-M   'P 1'
#
loop_
_entity.id
_entity.type
_entity.pdbx_description
1 polymer ?
#
loop_
_entity_poly.entity_id
_entity_poly.type
_entity_poly.pdbx_seq_one_letter_code
_entity_poly.pdbx_strand_id
1 'polypeptide(L)'
;MDRDQIEKLTKEYQMLQEQLQSVAMQKEQFTEMKEEFKEAMAEVEKATGKVYLSVGGVIVEVPKEKAVKDLKEKQESTEMRLGIVSKQYEDFSKREQSLRTNITNALKDFKEQA
;
A
#
# COMPACT_ATOMS: atom_id res chain seq x y z
N MET A 1 -24.87 -23.46 10.46
CA MET A 1 -24.90 -22.33 9.48
C MET A 1 -25.52 -22.84 8.19
N ASP A 2 -26.51 -22.15 7.67
CA ASP A 2 -27.21 -22.56 6.46
C ASP A 2 -26.46 -22.11 5.18
N ARG A 3 -26.99 -22.56 4.03
CA ARG A 3 -26.40 -22.26 2.71
C ARG A 3 -26.32 -20.76 2.42
N ASP A 4 -27.39 -20.02 2.75
CA ASP A 4 -27.43 -18.58 2.48
C ASP A 4 -26.38 -17.81 3.30
N GLN A 5 -26.17 -18.23 4.54
CA GLN A 5 -25.12 -17.64 5.39
C GLN A 5 -23.72 -17.93 4.84
N ILE A 6 -23.49 -19.15 4.34
CA ILE A 6 -22.22 -19.53 3.73
C ILE A 6 -21.97 -18.73 2.46
N GLU A 7 -22.97 -18.54 1.62
CA GLU A 7 -22.88 -17.73 0.41
C GLU A 7 -22.54 -16.27 0.72
N LYS A 8 -23.15 -15.73 1.78
CA LYS A 8 -22.88 -14.36 2.25
C LYS A 8 -21.43 -14.21 2.71
N LEU A 9 -20.95 -15.15 3.51
CA LEU A 9 -19.56 -15.15 3.97
C LEU A 9 -18.57 -15.26 2.82
N THR A 10 -18.89 -16.07 1.82
CA THR A 10 -18.07 -16.25 0.62
C THR A 10 -17.95 -14.95 -0.17
N LYS A 11 -19.07 -14.23 -0.32
CA LYS A 11 -19.06 -12.91 -0.99
C LYS A 11 -18.23 -11.89 -0.21
N GLU A 12 -18.37 -11.86 1.11
CA GLU A 12 -17.56 -11.00 1.97
C GLU A 12 -16.07 -11.30 1.81
N TYR A 13 -15.73 -12.58 1.76
CA TYR A 13 -14.35 -13.03 1.55
C TYR A 13 -13.77 -12.55 0.22
N GLN A 14 -14.54 -12.69 -0.86
CA GLN A 14 -14.13 -12.23 -2.18
C GLN A 14 -13.88 -10.72 -2.22
N MET A 15 -14.79 -9.95 -1.63
CA MET A 15 -14.63 -8.49 -1.53
C MET A 15 -13.38 -8.12 -0.72
N LEU A 16 -13.13 -8.83 0.36
CA LEU A 16 -11.97 -8.61 1.21
C LEU A 16 -10.67 -8.94 0.48
N GLN A 17 -10.65 -9.99 -0.33
CA GLN A 17 -9.49 -10.32 -1.17
C GLN A 17 -9.20 -9.23 -2.19
N GLU A 18 -10.24 -8.65 -2.79
CA GLU A 18 -10.07 -7.52 -3.72
C GLU A 18 -9.48 -6.30 -3.00
N GLN A 19 -9.96 -6.01 -1.80
CA GLN A 19 -9.44 -4.92 -0.97
C GLN A 19 -7.97 -5.17 -0.60
N LEU A 20 -7.63 -6.39 -0.21
CA LEU A 20 -6.26 -6.79 0.10
C LEU A 20 -5.33 -6.59 -1.09
N GLN A 21 -5.75 -7.02 -2.28
CA GLN A 21 -4.97 -6.87 -3.49
C GLN A 21 -4.73 -5.39 -3.81
N SER A 22 -5.76 -4.57 -3.71
CA SER A 22 -5.67 -3.13 -3.95
C SER A 22 -4.69 -2.46 -2.99
N VAL A 23 -4.79 -2.78 -1.70
CA VAL A 23 -3.91 -2.22 -0.66
C VAL A 23 -2.47 -2.72 -0.84
N ALA A 24 -2.29 -3.98 -1.21
CA ALA A 24 -0.97 -4.55 -1.49
C ALA A 24 -0.28 -3.82 -2.64
N MET A 25 -1.02 -3.49 -3.70
CA MET A 25 -0.50 -2.71 -4.83
C MET A 25 -0.10 -1.30 -4.42
N GLN A 26 -0.92 -0.63 -3.61
CA GLN A 26 -0.60 0.70 -3.08
C GLN A 26 0.65 0.68 -2.22
N LYS A 27 0.76 -0.33 -1.34
CA LYS A 27 1.94 -0.52 -0.49
C LYS A 27 3.21 -0.67 -1.32
N GLU A 28 3.16 -1.47 -2.38
CA GLU A 28 4.26 -1.66 -3.30
C GLU A 28 4.65 -0.35 -4.00
N GLN A 29 3.68 0.40 -4.50
CA GLN A 29 3.90 1.70 -5.14
C GLN A 29 4.60 2.69 -4.21
N PHE A 30 4.14 2.80 -2.97
CA PHE A 30 4.76 3.71 -2.00
C PHE A 30 6.15 3.24 -1.57
N THR A 31 6.39 1.94 -1.51
CA THR A 31 7.71 1.38 -1.24
C THR A 31 8.70 1.74 -2.36
N GLU A 32 8.27 1.61 -3.61
CA GLU A 32 9.07 2.00 -4.78
C GLU A 32 9.35 3.50 -4.79
N MET A 33 8.33 4.33 -4.52
CA MET A 33 8.48 5.78 -4.44
C MET A 33 9.48 6.19 -3.35
N LYS A 34 9.43 5.53 -2.20
CA LYS A 34 10.37 5.77 -1.10
C LYS A 34 11.81 5.51 -1.54
N GLU A 35 12.05 4.41 -2.23
CA GLU A 35 13.39 4.08 -2.75
C GLU A 35 13.84 5.08 -3.82
N GLU A 36 12.95 5.48 -4.73
CA GLU A 36 13.24 6.47 -5.76
C GLU A 36 13.65 7.82 -5.17
N PHE A 37 12.92 8.29 -4.16
CA PHE A 37 13.25 9.54 -3.47
C PHE A 37 14.57 9.45 -2.71
N LYS A 38 14.86 8.29 -2.12
CA LYS A 38 16.12 8.04 -1.44
C LYS A 38 17.30 8.11 -2.41
N GLU A 39 17.16 7.48 -3.57
CA GLU A 39 18.18 7.51 -4.63
C GLU A 39 18.35 8.92 -5.18
N ALA A 40 17.24 9.64 -5.42
CA ALA A 40 17.27 11.02 -5.88
C ALA A 40 17.96 11.93 -4.89
N MET A 41 17.70 11.75 -3.59
CA MET A 41 18.34 12.53 -2.53
C MET A 41 19.84 12.31 -2.52
N ALA A 42 20.29 11.07 -2.65
CA ALA A 42 21.72 10.73 -2.72
C ALA A 42 22.39 11.41 -3.91
N GLU A 43 21.74 11.43 -5.07
CA GLU A 43 22.26 12.08 -6.27
C GLU A 43 22.32 13.61 -6.11
N VAL A 44 21.29 14.21 -5.54
CA VAL A 44 21.26 15.67 -5.32
C VAL A 44 22.34 16.09 -4.32
N GLU A 45 22.54 15.31 -3.26
CA GLU A 45 23.58 15.62 -2.26
C GLU A 45 24.98 15.57 -2.84
N LYS A 46 25.22 14.70 -3.81
CA LYS A 46 26.52 14.59 -4.52
C LYS A 46 26.70 15.65 -5.59
N ALA A 47 25.63 16.31 -6.04
CA ALA A 47 25.69 17.23 -7.15
C ALA A 47 26.53 18.46 -6.81
N THR A 48 27.45 18.80 -7.73
CA THR A 48 28.30 19.99 -7.63
C THR A 48 27.92 21.06 -8.64
N GLY A 49 27.06 20.71 -9.60
CA GLY A 49 26.60 21.62 -10.66
C GLY A 49 25.16 22.04 -10.48
N LYS A 50 24.52 22.30 -11.61
CA LYS A 50 23.11 22.73 -11.63
C LYS A 50 22.17 21.60 -11.22
N VAL A 51 21.15 21.95 -10.45
CA VAL A 51 20.10 21.04 -10.01
C VAL A 51 18.76 21.52 -10.59
N TYR A 52 17.94 20.57 -11.02
CA TYR A 52 16.67 20.85 -11.65
C TYR A 52 15.53 20.14 -10.90
N LEU A 53 14.37 20.80 -10.91
CA LEU A 53 13.16 20.25 -10.31
C LEU A 53 12.08 20.12 -11.37
N SER A 54 11.38 18.98 -11.40
CA SER A 54 10.23 18.78 -12.28
C SER A 54 8.97 19.24 -11.58
N VAL A 55 8.27 20.22 -12.17
CA VAL A 55 7.01 20.78 -11.65
C VAL A 55 5.99 20.76 -12.77
N GLY A 56 4.94 19.94 -12.64
CA GLY A 56 3.87 19.88 -13.62
C GLY A 56 4.33 19.60 -15.05
N GLY A 57 5.36 18.80 -15.23
CA GLY A 57 5.92 18.48 -16.54
C GLY A 57 6.93 19.52 -17.06
N VAL A 58 7.19 20.56 -16.31
CA VAL A 58 8.22 21.58 -16.62
C VAL A 58 9.44 21.33 -15.75
N ILE A 59 10.62 21.39 -16.35
CA ILE A 59 11.90 21.24 -15.63
C ILE A 59 12.46 22.64 -15.37
N VAL A 60 12.67 22.95 -14.10
CA VAL A 60 13.13 24.28 -13.65
C VAL A 60 14.44 24.14 -12.89
N GLU A 61 15.40 25.01 -13.18
CA GLU A 61 16.62 25.11 -12.42
C GLU A 61 16.33 25.71 -11.04
N VAL A 62 16.81 25.07 -9.97
CA VAL A 62 16.61 25.50 -8.60
C VAL A 62 17.91 25.42 -7.80
N PRO A 63 18.04 26.19 -6.72
CA PRO A 63 19.14 25.99 -5.79
C PRO A 63 19.10 24.58 -5.20
N LYS A 64 20.27 24.01 -4.91
CA LYS A 64 20.39 22.67 -4.34
C LYS A 64 19.58 22.52 -3.06
N GLU A 65 19.61 23.52 -2.18
CA GLU A 65 18.88 23.53 -0.90
C GLU A 65 17.37 23.37 -1.11
N LYS A 66 16.83 23.99 -2.16
CA LYS A 66 15.40 23.86 -2.49
C LYS A 66 15.06 22.46 -2.95
N ALA A 67 15.91 21.84 -3.78
CA ALA A 67 15.72 20.47 -4.24
C ALA A 67 15.78 19.48 -3.06
N VAL A 68 16.72 19.66 -2.14
CA VAL A 68 16.85 18.83 -0.94
C VAL A 68 15.60 18.97 -0.06
N LYS A 69 15.12 20.17 0.15
CA LYS A 69 13.91 20.41 0.94
C LYS A 69 12.69 19.77 0.30
N ASP A 70 12.51 19.90 -1.00
CA ASP A 70 11.40 19.31 -1.74
C ASP A 70 11.40 17.78 -1.64
N LEU A 71 12.56 17.15 -1.85
CA LEU A 71 12.71 15.70 -1.73
C LEU A 71 12.44 15.21 -0.32
N LYS A 72 12.90 15.95 0.67
CA LYS A 72 12.67 15.60 2.07
C LYS A 72 11.19 15.62 2.43
N GLU A 73 10.46 16.63 1.97
CA GLU A 73 9.01 16.71 2.15
C GLU A 73 8.28 15.56 1.48
N LYS A 74 8.70 15.21 0.25
CA LYS A 74 8.13 14.07 -0.49
C LYS A 74 8.43 12.74 0.20
N GLN A 75 9.63 12.56 0.72
CA GLN A 75 10.00 11.36 1.50
C GLN A 75 9.12 11.22 2.74
N GLU A 76 8.97 12.29 3.50
CA GLU A 76 8.15 12.28 4.73
C GLU A 76 6.68 11.97 4.42
N SER A 77 6.12 12.58 3.36
CA SER A 77 4.75 12.33 2.92
C SER A 77 4.57 10.87 2.48
N THR A 78 5.52 10.34 1.73
CA THR A 78 5.47 8.96 1.23
C THR A 78 5.59 7.95 2.38
N GLU A 79 6.46 8.20 3.35
CA GLU A 79 6.61 7.34 4.53
C GLU A 79 5.33 7.32 5.37
N MET A 80 4.67 8.47 5.52
CA MET A 80 3.39 8.54 6.22
C MET A 80 2.32 7.73 5.51
N ARG A 81 2.21 7.87 4.19
CA ARG A 81 1.23 7.11 3.38
C ARG A 81 1.53 5.62 3.41
N LEU A 82 2.81 5.25 3.32
CA LEU A 82 3.24 3.86 3.42
C LEU A 82 2.85 3.26 4.78
N GLY A 83 3.02 4.01 5.86
CA GLY A 83 2.63 3.59 7.20
C GLY A 83 1.12 3.31 7.30
N ILE A 84 0.30 4.20 6.75
CA ILE A 84 -1.17 4.06 6.74
C ILE A 84 -1.58 2.81 5.95
N VAL A 85 -1.04 2.66 4.75
CA VAL A 85 -1.37 1.53 3.85
C VAL A 85 -0.88 0.21 4.44
N SER A 86 0.30 0.19 5.07
CA SER A 86 0.84 -1.00 5.72
C SER A 86 -0.06 -1.47 6.86
N LYS A 87 -0.60 -0.53 7.62
CA LYS A 87 -1.55 -0.85 8.69
C LYS A 87 -2.87 -1.39 8.13
N GLN A 88 -3.38 -0.78 7.08
CA GLN A 88 -4.60 -1.27 6.40
C GLN A 88 -4.40 -2.69 5.88
N TYR A 89 -3.25 -2.96 5.28
CA TYR A 89 -2.91 -4.29 4.79
C TYR A 89 -2.89 -5.31 5.93
N GLU A 90 -2.28 -4.96 7.05
CA GLU A 90 -2.24 -5.82 8.23
C GLU A 90 -3.65 -6.12 8.76
N ASP A 91 -4.48 -5.10 8.88
CA ASP A 91 -5.86 -5.24 9.37
C ASP A 91 -6.71 -6.10 8.44
N PHE A 92 -6.62 -5.88 7.12
CA PHE A 92 -7.34 -6.69 6.13
C PHE A 92 -6.83 -8.13 6.11
N SER A 93 -5.53 -8.34 6.27
CA SER A 93 -4.94 -9.69 6.33
C SER A 93 -5.49 -10.48 7.52
N LYS A 94 -5.62 -9.84 8.67
CA LYS A 94 -6.19 -10.46 9.86
C LYS A 94 -7.66 -10.82 9.66
N ARG A 95 -8.43 -9.92 9.06
CA ARG A 95 -9.84 -10.18 8.74
C ARG A 95 -9.99 -11.31 7.75
N GLU A 96 -9.13 -11.36 6.74
CA GLU A 96 -9.13 -12.41 5.73
C GLU A 96 -8.88 -13.77 6.37
N GLN A 97 -7.90 -13.88 7.26
CA GLN A 97 -7.60 -15.12 7.97
C GLN A 97 -8.77 -15.57 8.85
N SER A 98 -9.37 -14.66 9.60
CA SER A 98 -10.53 -14.95 10.44
C SER A 98 -11.72 -15.42 9.61
N LEU A 99 -12.00 -14.74 8.52
CA LEU A 99 -13.13 -15.07 7.64
C LEU A 99 -12.91 -16.40 6.94
N ARG A 100 -11.69 -16.69 6.48
CA ARG A 100 -11.33 -17.97 5.90
C ARG A 100 -11.56 -19.12 6.87
N THR A 101 -11.14 -18.95 8.12
CA THR A 101 -11.36 -19.95 9.17
C THR A 101 -12.84 -20.17 9.41
N ASN A 102 -13.62 -19.09 9.48
CA ASN A 102 -15.08 -19.18 9.68
C ASN A 102 -15.77 -19.92 8.53
N ILE A 103 -15.37 -19.64 7.30
CA ILE A 103 -15.90 -20.30 6.11
C ILE A 103 -15.54 -21.78 6.11
N THR A 104 -14.29 -22.11 6.42
CA THR A 104 -13.82 -23.51 6.49
C THR A 104 -14.61 -24.28 7.52
N ASN A 105 -14.82 -23.72 8.70
CA ASN A 105 -15.62 -24.34 9.76
C ASN A 105 -17.08 -24.49 9.37
N ALA A 106 -17.66 -23.47 8.74
CA ALA A 106 -19.04 -23.48 8.28
C ALA A 106 -19.27 -24.56 7.20
N LEU A 107 -18.36 -24.70 6.26
CA LEU A 107 -18.42 -25.73 5.23
C LEU A 107 -18.30 -27.12 5.82
N LYS A 108 -17.44 -27.30 6.80
CA LYS A 108 -17.28 -28.57 7.50
C LYS A 108 -18.57 -28.96 8.22
N ASP A 109 -19.17 -28.05 8.97
CA ASP A 109 -20.43 -28.28 9.68
C ASP A 109 -21.57 -28.59 8.70
N PHE A 110 -21.64 -27.88 7.59
CA PHE A 110 -22.63 -28.09 6.55
C PHE A 110 -22.53 -29.50 5.94
N LYS A 111 -21.33 -29.99 5.68
CA LYS A 111 -21.10 -31.33 5.15
C LYS A 111 -21.48 -32.40 6.17
N GLU A 112 -21.20 -32.17 7.45
CA GLU A 112 -21.55 -33.12 8.53
C GLU A 112 -23.07 -33.23 8.72
N GLN A 113 -23.83 -32.17 8.42
CA GLN A 113 -25.29 -32.15 8.50
C GLN A 113 -25.96 -32.74 7.27
N ALA A 114 -25.26 -32.85 6.21
CA ALA A 114 -25.77 -33.45 4.99
C ALA A 114 -25.61 -34.97 5.04
#